data_6a788bf2af0ee98fdedd707b690d97f9
#
_entry.id   6a788bf2af0ee98fdedd707b690d97f9
#
_cell.length_a   1.000
_cell.length_b   1.000
_cell.length_c   1.000
_cell.angle_alpha   90.00
_cell.angle_beta   90.00
_cell.angle_gamma   90.00
#
_symmetry.space_group_name_H-M   'P 1'
#
loop_
_entity.id
_entity.type
_entity.pdbx_description
1 polymer ?
#
loop_
_entity_poly.entity_id
_entity_poly.type
_entity_poly.pdbx_seq_one_letter_code
_entity_poly.pdbx_strand_id
1 'polypeptide(L)'
;MILYFLASIIFVMLDQLVKLWVVQSFDVLKGSEFIHGVVSLLYIRNTGAAWGMFEGKMFFFYAITLVAVCGLIYLMFKEKGKSRLLLSAYSLILAGAVGNFIDRVRLGYVVDMFKFEFIDFPIFNVADICLTCGVILLFYYVIFKEQQK
;
A
#
# COMPACT_ATOMS: atom_id res chain seq x y z
N MET A 1 18.83 -3.37 9.63
CA MET A 1 17.49 -2.82 10.03
C MET A 1 17.26 -1.43 9.47
N ILE A 2 18.14 -0.48 9.69
CA ILE A 2 17.98 0.92 9.22
C ILE A 2 17.61 0.99 7.74
N LEU A 3 18.27 0.24 6.85
CA LEU A 3 17.99 0.23 5.42
C LEU A 3 16.53 -0.15 5.07
N TYR A 4 15.93 -1.08 5.81
CA TYR A 4 14.54 -1.50 5.58
C TYR A 4 13.55 -0.42 6.03
N PHE A 5 13.80 0.26 7.15
CA PHE A 5 12.98 1.41 7.56
C PHE A 5 13.15 2.59 6.61
N LEU A 6 14.38 2.86 6.14
CA LEU A 6 14.60 3.90 5.12
C LEU A 6 13.87 3.55 3.81
N ALA A 7 13.89 2.29 3.39
CA ALA A 7 13.11 1.85 2.23
C ALA A 7 11.60 2.07 2.44
N SER A 8 11.07 1.70 3.62
CA SER A 8 9.65 1.99 3.93
C SER A 8 9.34 3.48 3.84
N ILE A 9 10.19 4.33 4.40
CA ILE A 9 10.02 5.80 4.35
C ILE A 9 10.05 6.30 2.90
N ILE A 10 10.98 5.84 2.08
CA ILE A 10 11.08 6.23 0.67
C ILE A 10 9.79 5.85 -0.09
N PHE A 11 9.27 4.65 0.10
CA PHE A 11 8.03 4.22 -0.54
C PHE A 11 6.79 4.98 -0.04
N VAL A 12 6.73 5.30 1.26
CA VAL A 12 5.68 6.19 1.80
C VAL A 12 5.76 7.57 1.17
N MET A 13 6.97 8.15 1.07
CA MET A 13 7.15 9.44 0.43
C MET A 13 6.74 9.42 -1.04
N LEU A 14 7.13 8.38 -1.78
CA LEU A 14 6.73 8.20 -3.18
C LEU A 14 5.20 8.12 -3.31
N ASP A 15 4.54 7.30 -2.49
CA ASP A 15 3.09 7.20 -2.46
C ASP A 15 2.43 8.56 -2.22
N GLN A 16 2.85 9.29 -1.20
CA GLN A 16 2.28 10.58 -0.84
C GLN A 16 2.54 11.66 -1.90
N LEU A 17 3.71 11.65 -2.55
CA LEU A 17 4.02 12.56 -3.64
C LEU A 17 3.14 12.30 -4.87
N VAL A 18 2.95 11.02 -5.25
CA VAL A 18 2.08 10.65 -6.36
C VAL A 18 0.63 11.03 -6.06
N LYS A 19 0.14 10.75 -4.85
CA LYS A 19 -1.21 11.15 -4.41
C LYS A 19 -1.40 12.65 -4.44
N LEU A 20 -0.43 13.42 -3.93
CA LEU A 20 -0.47 14.89 -3.99
C LEU A 20 -0.53 15.40 -5.43
N TRP A 21 0.31 14.86 -6.31
CA TRP A 21 0.31 15.21 -7.72
C TRP A 21 -1.06 14.93 -8.38
N VAL A 22 -1.67 13.78 -8.12
CA VAL A 22 -2.99 13.42 -8.65
C VAL A 22 -4.07 14.41 -8.18
N VAL A 23 -4.08 14.72 -6.88
CA VAL A 23 -5.06 15.68 -6.30
C VAL A 23 -4.90 17.09 -6.88
N GLN A 24 -3.68 17.49 -7.25
CA GLN A 24 -3.42 18.78 -7.88
C GLN A 24 -3.71 18.81 -9.39
N SER A 25 -3.64 17.66 -10.06
CA SER A 25 -3.74 17.54 -11.52
C SER A 25 -5.15 17.23 -12.02
N PHE A 26 -5.98 16.59 -11.19
CA PHE A 26 -7.29 16.10 -11.61
C PHE A 26 -8.39 16.47 -10.61
N ASP A 27 -9.56 16.80 -11.12
CA ASP A 27 -10.78 16.81 -10.32
C ASP A 27 -11.21 15.38 -9.97
N VAL A 28 -11.99 15.24 -8.90
CA VAL A 28 -12.54 13.93 -8.49
C VAL A 28 -13.36 13.32 -9.63
N LEU A 29 -13.18 12.04 -9.89
CA LEU A 29 -13.76 11.27 -11.00
C LEU A 29 -13.29 11.72 -12.38
N LYS A 30 -12.22 12.49 -12.47
CA LYS A 30 -11.52 12.86 -13.71
C LYS A 30 -10.16 12.20 -13.77
N GLY A 31 -9.63 12.10 -14.99
CA GLY A 31 -8.34 11.46 -15.23
C GLY A 31 -7.93 11.50 -16.70
N SER A 32 -6.93 10.73 -17.04
CA SER A 32 -6.39 10.61 -18.40
C SER A 32 -5.85 9.22 -18.65
N GLU A 33 -5.80 8.80 -19.90
CA GLU A 33 -5.03 7.60 -20.26
C GLU A 33 -3.56 7.79 -19.93
N PHE A 34 -2.97 6.75 -19.33
CA PHE A 34 -1.54 6.69 -19.04
C PHE A 34 -0.82 5.71 -19.98
N ILE A 35 -1.37 4.52 -20.17
CA ILE A 35 -0.93 3.54 -21.18
C ILE A 35 -2.20 3.11 -21.93
N HIS A 36 -2.28 3.45 -23.23
CA HIS A 36 -3.46 3.22 -24.06
C HIS A 36 -3.96 1.76 -23.96
N GLY A 37 -5.23 1.60 -23.60
CA GLY A 37 -5.90 0.30 -23.47
C GLY A 37 -5.41 -0.58 -22.30
N VAL A 38 -4.46 -0.13 -21.47
CA VAL A 38 -3.90 -0.93 -20.38
C VAL A 38 -4.15 -0.28 -19.02
N VAL A 39 -3.70 0.96 -18.82
CA VAL A 39 -3.81 1.69 -17.55
C VAL A 39 -4.23 3.12 -17.81
N SER A 40 -5.21 3.60 -17.08
CA SER A 40 -5.52 5.02 -16.98
C SER A 40 -5.34 5.52 -15.54
N LEU A 41 -5.20 6.84 -15.44
CA LEU A 41 -5.26 7.57 -14.19
C LEU A 41 -6.71 8.04 -14.00
N LEU A 42 -7.30 7.75 -12.85
CA LEU A 42 -8.64 8.18 -12.49
C LEU A 42 -8.67 8.51 -11.00
N TYR A 43 -8.74 9.80 -10.65
CA TYR A 43 -8.76 10.22 -9.25
C TYR A 43 -10.04 9.81 -8.56
N ILE A 44 -9.92 8.96 -7.55
CA ILE A 44 -11.03 8.52 -6.69
C ILE A 44 -10.70 8.80 -5.21
N ARG A 45 -11.75 9.13 -4.44
CA ARG A 45 -11.74 9.20 -2.97
C ARG A 45 -12.36 7.92 -2.41
N ASN A 46 -11.52 7.02 -1.90
CA ASN A 46 -11.93 5.72 -1.39
C ASN A 46 -12.16 5.79 0.13
N THR A 47 -13.40 5.66 0.57
CA THR A 47 -13.80 5.68 1.99
C THR A 47 -13.88 4.29 2.62
N GLY A 48 -13.54 3.24 1.85
CA GLY A 48 -13.58 1.83 2.28
C GLY A 48 -12.27 1.08 2.05
N ALA A 49 -12.40 -0.22 1.79
CA ALA A 49 -11.38 -1.09 1.22
C ALA A 49 -11.72 -1.38 -0.25
N ALA A 50 -11.04 -2.38 -0.86
CA ALA A 50 -11.34 -2.85 -2.20
C ALA A 50 -12.83 -3.18 -2.34
N TRP A 51 -13.41 -2.88 -3.50
CA TRP A 51 -14.86 -3.03 -3.80
C TRP A 51 -15.82 -2.31 -2.82
N GLY A 52 -15.38 -1.24 -2.14
CA GLY A 52 -16.21 -0.48 -1.20
C GLY A 52 -16.51 -1.20 0.11
N MET A 53 -15.82 -2.28 0.43
CA MET A 53 -16.02 -2.98 1.70
C MET A 53 -15.72 -2.06 2.89
N PHE A 54 -16.58 -2.15 3.93
CA PHE A 54 -16.47 -1.34 5.16
C PHE A 54 -16.51 0.18 4.92
N GLU A 55 -17.18 0.64 3.86
CA GLU A 55 -17.31 2.07 3.57
C GLU A 55 -17.79 2.85 4.79
N GLY A 56 -17.14 3.99 5.08
CA GLY A 56 -17.42 4.85 6.23
C GLY A 56 -16.92 4.32 7.59
N LYS A 57 -16.36 3.12 7.68
CA LYS A 57 -15.86 2.53 8.95
C LYS A 57 -14.42 2.96 9.24
N MET A 58 -14.11 4.26 9.24
CA MET A 58 -12.74 4.79 9.40
C MET A 58 -12.08 4.33 10.68
N PHE A 59 -12.81 4.29 11.82
CA PHE A 59 -12.26 3.82 13.08
C PHE A 59 -11.74 2.37 13.01
N PHE A 60 -12.45 1.50 12.29
CA PHE A 60 -12.00 0.13 12.03
C PHE A 60 -10.66 0.11 11.28
N PHE A 61 -10.51 0.94 10.24
CA PHE A 61 -9.25 1.04 9.50
C PHE A 61 -8.11 1.59 10.34
N TYR A 62 -8.38 2.55 11.22
CA TYR A 62 -7.35 3.06 12.15
C TYR A 62 -6.86 1.97 13.09
N ALA A 63 -7.78 1.25 13.73
CA ALA A 63 -7.45 0.21 14.69
C ALA A 63 -6.66 -0.94 14.03
N ILE A 64 -7.16 -1.48 12.91
CA ILE A 64 -6.50 -2.61 12.23
C ILE A 64 -5.13 -2.22 11.69
N THR A 65 -4.98 -1.01 11.12
CA THR A 65 -3.69 -0.55 10.61
C THR A 65 -2.69 -0.34 11.74
N LEU A 66 -3.10 0.24 12.86
CA LEU A 66 -2.22 0.42 14.00
C LEU A 66 -1.69 -0.92 14.53
N VAL A 67 -2.58 -1.91 14.70
CA VAL A 67 -2.20 -3.27 15.11
C VAL A 67 -1.24 -3.90 14.10
N ALA A 68 -1.53 -3.78 12.80
CA ALA A 68 -0.68 -4.31 11.74
C ALA A 68 0.71 -3.66 11.74
N VAL A 69 0.80 -2.33 11.85
CA VAL A 69 2.06 -1.58 11.90
C VAL A 69 2.90 -1.99 13.12
N CYS A 70 2.29 -2.05 14.32
CA CYS A 70 2.99 -2.51 15.52
C CYS A 70 3.49 -3.96 15.37
N GLY A 71 2.65 -4.85 14.86
CA GLY A 71 3.00 -6.24 14.59
C GLY A 71 4.15 -6.38 13.60
N LEU A 72 4.12 -5.62 12.49
CA LEU A 72 5.18 -5.62 11.48
C LEU A 72 6.51 -5.13 12.06
N ILE A 73 6.50 -4.04 12.82
CA ILE A 73 7.70 -3.51 13.48
C ILE A 73 8.27 -4.55 14.44
N TYR A 74 7.43 -5.18 15.26
CA TYR A 74 7.84 -6.27 16.14
C TYR A 74 8.49 -7.42 15.38
N LEU A 75 7.85 -7.89 14.30
CA LEU A 75 8.38 -8.98 13.46
C LEU A 75 9.70 -8.59 12.79
N MET A 76 9.84 -7.36 12.31
CA MET A 76 11.10 -6.88 11.74
C MET A 76 12.26 -6.97 12.75
N PHE A 77 12.02 -6.59 14.00
CA PHE A 77 13.05 -6.72 15.06
C PHE A 77 13.32 -8.18 15.44
N LYS A 78 12.28 -9.01 15.57
CA LYS A 78 12.36 -10.43 15.89
C LYS A 78 13.15 -11.22 14.82
N GLU A 79 12.93 -10.90 13.54
CA GLU A 79 13.54 -11.58 12.39
C GLU A 79 14.85 -10.92 11.92
N LYS A 80 15.37 -9.95 12.70
CA LYS A 80 16.63 -9.24 12.38
C LYS A 80 17.77 -10.23 12.15
N GLY A 81 18.41 -10.11 10.97
CA GLY A 81 19.57 -10.93 10.59
C GLY A 81 19.21 -12.31 10.00
N LYS A 82 17.94 -12.73 9.98
CA LYS A 82 17.56 -14.06 9.48
C LYS A 82 17.43 -14.11 7.94
N SER A 83 16.64 -13.22 7.35
CA SER A 83 16.40 -13.21 5.90
C SER A 83 16.21 -11.79 5.36
N ARG A 84 17.01 -11.45 4.33
CA ARG A 84 16.85 -10.17 3.61
C ARG A 84 15.49 -10.10 2.91
N LEU A 85 15.06 -11.22 2.29
CA LEU A 85 13.80 -11.30 1.57
C LEU A 85 12.61 -11.03 2.49
N LEU A 86 12.59 -11.68 3.67
CA LEU A 86 11.54 -11.49 4.68
C LEU A 86 11.48 -10.05 5.18
N LEU A 87 12.63 -9.45 5.47
CA LEU A 87 12.68 -8.06 5.92
C LEU A 87 12.28 -7.08 4.82
N SER A 88 12.57 -7.37 3.54
CA SER A 88 12.08 -6.58 2.41
C SER A 88 10.56 -6.68 2.26
N ALA A 89 9.99 -7.88 2.44
CA ALA A 89 8.54 -8.08 2.45
C ALA A 89 7.86 -7.24 3.54
N TYR A 90 8.33 -7.32 4.77
CA TYR A 90 7.80 -6.51 5.88
C TYR A 90 7.95 -5.00 5.64
N SER A 91 9.09 -4.57 5.05
CA SER A 91 9.32 -3.16 4.70
C SER A 91 8.28 -2.62 3.71
N LEU A 92 7.95 -3.40 2.68
CA LEU A 92 6.94 -3.02 1.68
C LEU A 92 5.54 -3.01 2.28
N ILE A 93 5.16 -4.03 3.07
CA ILE A 93 3.87 -4.08 3.73
C ILE A 93 3.72 -2.90 4.70
N LEU A 94 4.77 -2.59 5.45
CA LEU A 94 4.80 -1.44 6.36
C LEU A 94 4.60 -0.12 5.59
N ALA A 95 5.30 0.06 4.47
CA ALA A 95 5.18 1.25 3.64
C ALA A 95 3.74 1.44 3.12
N GLY A 96 3.15 0.40 2.57
CA GLY A 96 1.78 0.47 2.04
C GLY A 96 0.73 0.70 3.13
N ALA A 97 0.87 0.02 4.29
CA ALA A 97 -0.01 0.24 5.43
C ALA A 97 0.05 1.69 5.93
N VAL A 98 1.26 2.24 6.10
CA VAL A 98 1.47 3.61 6.56
C VAL A 98 1.00 4.63 5.52
N GLY A 99 1.27 4.42 4.22
CA GLY A 99 0.83 5.32 3.14
C GLY A 99 -0.69 5.52 3.14
N ASN A 100 -1.46 4.43 3.15
CA ASN A 100 -2.92 4.49 3.21
C ASN A 100 -3.46 4.96 4.57
N PHE A 101 -2.72 4.76 5.65
CA PHE A 101 -3.08 5.27 6.98
C PHE A 101 -2.97 6.80 7.05
N ILE A 102 -1.90 7.38 6.50
CA ILE A 102 -1.70 8.83 6.45
C ILE A 102 -2.89 9.51 5.77
N ASP A 103 -3.34 8.98 4.63
CA ASP A 103 -4.50 9.53 3.92
C ASP A 103 -5.76 9.50 4.78
N ARG A 104 -6.06 8.34 5.37
CA ARG A 104 -7.26 8.17 6.21
C ARG A 104 -7.27 9.13 7.40
N VAL A 105 -6.13 9.33 8.05
CA VAL A 105 -6.03 10.25 9.21
C VAL A 105 -6.16 11.71 8.77
N ARG A 106 -5.57 12.10 7.63
CA ARG A 106 -5.55 13.49 7.16
C ARG A 106 -6.82 13.90 6.41
N LEU A 107 -7.36 12.99 5.61
CA LEU A 107 -8.39 13.30 4.61
C LEU A 107 -9.74 12.64 4.93
N GLY A 108 -9.76 11.55 5.72
CA GLY A 108 -10.93 10.71 5.91
C GLY A 108 -11.25 9.77 4.74
N TYR A 109 -10.36 9.66 3.77
CA TYR A 109 -10.42 8.74 2.63
C TYR A 109 -9.02 8.44 2.12
N VAL A 110 -8.88 7.45 1.24
CA VAL A 110 -7.63 7.15 0.53
C VAL A 110 -7.72 7.72 -0.89
N VAL A 111 -6.62 8.30 -1.38
CA VAL A 111 -6.49 8.75 -2.77
C VAL A 111 -6.07 7.56 -3.63
N ASP A 112 -6.95 7.13 -4.56
CA ASP A 112 -6.67 6.08 -5.53
C ASP A 112 -6.63 6.67 -6.95
N MET A 113 -5.81 6.07 -7.84
CA MET A 113 -5.61 6.65 -9.18
C MET A 113 -5.39 5.65 -10.32
N PHE A 114 -4.83 4.47 -10.08
CA PHE A 114 -4.52 3.52 -11.15
C PHE A 114 -5.71 2.63 -11.45
N LYS A 115 -6.22 2.71 -12.68
CA LYS A 115 -7.31 1.88 -13.21
C LYS A 115 -6.81 0.99 -14.34
N PHE A 116 -7.03 -0.32 -14.25
CA PHE A 116 -6.86 -1.20 -15.40
C PHE A 116 -8.03 -1.06 -16.37
N GLU A 117 -7.74 -0.97 -17.68
CA GLU A 117 -8.77 -0.81 -18.70
C GLU A 117 -9.27 -2.15 -19.28
N PHE A 118 -8.50 -3.22 -19.12
CA PHE A 118 -8.76 -4.53 -19.71
C PHE A 118 -9.41 -5.53 -18.74
N ILE A 119 -9.53 -5.19 -17.47
CA ILE A 119 -10.20 -6.00 -16.44
C ILE A 119 -10.97 -5.10 -15.46
N ASP A 120 -12.04 -5.62 -14.89
CA ASP A 120 -12.74 -4.97 -13.78
C ASP A 120 -12.00 -5.25 -12.46
N PHE A 121 -11.10 -4.32 -12.13
CA PHE A 121 -10.28 -4.38 -10.93
C PHE A 121 -10.44 -3.07 -10.15
N PRO A 122 -10.47 -3.10 -8.80
CA PRO A 122 -10.53 -1.88 -8.01
C PRO A 122 -9.42 -0.90 -8.36
N ILE A 123 -9.75 0.37 -8.38
CA ILE A 123 -8.75 1.43 -8.58
C ILE A 123 -7.84 1.44 -7.35
N PHE A 124 -6.54 1.57 -7.56
CA PHE A 124 -5.51 1.41 -6.54
C PHE A 124 -4.45 2.51 -6.60
N ASN A 125 -3.53 2.50 -5.67
CA ASN A 125 -2.46 3.48 -5.52
C ASN A 125 -1.08 2.83 -5.30
N VAL A 126 -0.05 3.65 -5.08
CA VAL A 126 1.32 3.16 -4.85
C VAL A 126 1.43 2.35 -3.55
N ALA A 127 0.72 2.75 -2.49
CA ALA A 127 0.71 2.00 -1.23
C ALA A 127 0.13 0.59 -1.42
N ASP A 128 -0.90 0.42 -2.25
CA ASP A 128 -1.49 -0.88 -2.55
C ASP A 128 -0.54 -1.78 -3.36
N ILE A 129 0.24 -1.19 -4.27
CA ILE A 129 1.33 -1.91 -4.97
C ILE A 129 2.36 -2.41 -3.94
N CYS A 130 2.77 -1.57 -3.00
CA CYS A 130 3.69 -1.97 -1.94
C CYS A 130 3.13 -3.10 -1.08
N LEU A 131 1.86 -3.01 -0.65
CA LEU A 131 1.17 -4.06 0.09
C LEU A 131 1.17 -5.38 -0.68
N THR A 132 0.74 -5.35 -1.93
CA THR A 132 0.63 -6.53 -2.79
C THR A 132 2.00 -7.18 -3.03
N CYS A 133 3.00 -6.40 -3.42
CA CYS A 133 4.36 -6.91 -3.62
C CYS A 133 4.95 -7.48 -2.33
N GLY A 134 4.75 -6.79 -1.21
CA GLY A 134 5.22 -7.25 0.09
C GLY A 134 4.57 -8.56 0.53
N VAL A 135 3.26 -8.69 0.31
CA VAL A 135 2.51 -9.94 0.60
C VAL A 135 2.98 -11.09 -0.30
N ILE A 136 3.18 -10.84 -1.60
CA ILE A 136 3.70 -11.85 -2.53
C ILE A 136 5.10 -12.33 -2.08
N LEU A 137 6.00 -11.42 -1.70
CA LEU A 137 7.33 -11.78 -1.21
C LEU A 137 7.26 -12.56 0.10
N LEU A 138 6.34 -12.21 0.98
CA LEU A 138 6.13 -12.93 2.24
C LEU A 138 5.63 -14.36 1.98
N PHE A 139 4.64 -14.54 1.13
CA PHE A 139 4.16 -15.87 0.73
C PHE A 139 5.25 -16.70 0.07
N TYR A 140 6.04 -16.11 -0.85
CA TYR A 140 7.17 -16.79 -1.46
C TYR A 140 8.18 -17.26 -0.39
N TYR A 141 8.49 -16.42 0.59
CA TYR A 141 9.40 -16.78 1.67
C TYR A 141 8.85 -17.95 2.49
N VAL A 142 7.60 -17.89 2.91
CA VAL A 142 6.98 -18.93 3.75
C VAL A 142 6.95 -20.27 3.02
N ILE A 143 6.56 -20.29 1.75
CA ILE A 143 6.42 -21.53 0.98
C ILE A 143 7.77 -22.17 0.63
N PHE A 144 8.75 -21.34 0.18
CA PHE A 144 9.96 -21.88 -0.45
C PHE A 144 11.25 -21.74 0.37
N LYS A 145 11.30 -20.84 1.34
CA LYS A 145 12.52 -20.56 2.10
C LYS A 145 12.47 -21.01 3.55
N GLU A 146 11.32 -21.01 4.18
CA GLU A 146 11.18 -21.47 5.57
C GLU A 146 11.30 -23.00 5.69
N GLN A 147 10.86 -23.72 4.67
CA GLN A 147 10.93 -25.20 4.63
C GLN A 147 12.38 -25.73 4.37
N GLN A 148 13.33 -24.87 4.08
CA GLN A 148 14.75 -25.25 3.84
C GLN A 148 15.63 -25.11 5.09
N LYS A 149 15.03 -24.81 6.25
CA LYS A 149 15.70 -24.76 7.55
C LYS A 149 15.44 -26.03 8.35
#